data_731d3150207b040c8696dc6000043ae5
#
_entry.id   731d3150207b040c8696dc6000043ae5
#
_cell.length_a   1.000
_cell.length_b   1.000
_cell.length_c   1.000
_cell.angle_alpha   90.00
_cell.angle_beta   90.00
_cell.angle_gamma   90.00
#
_symmetry.space_group_name_H-M   'P 1'
#
loop_
_entity.id
_entity.type
_entity.pdbx_description
1 polymer ?
#
loop_
_entity_poly.entity_id
_entity_poly.type
_entity_poly.pdbx_seq_one_letter_code
_entity_poly.pdbx_strand_id
1 'polypeptide(L)'
;MSEDFTALPGFSRRDGELFCEDLNLRKLADQFGTPLYVYSREALKTALESWLRGISGTKHRVFYAMKANSNLALLKFFRDAGIGFDIVSPGELKRALMVGAKGEDIVYSGVGKSREDTVSYTHLTLPTNSR
;
A
#
# COMPACT_ATOMS: atom_id res chain seq x y z
N MET A 1 -18.06 24.76 -2.42
CA MET A 1 -18.03 23.56 -3.26
C MET A 1 -18.06 22.37 -2.31
N SER A 2 -19.18 21.68 -2.18
CA SER A 2 -19.21 20.42 -1.43
C SER A 2 -18.55 19.37 -2.32
N GLU A 3 -17.33 18.96 -1.99
CA GLU A 3 -16.74 17.79 -2.63
C GLU A 3 -17.64 16.59 -2.38
N ASP A 4 -18.18 16.02 -3.44
CA ASP A 4 -19.03 14.86 -3.33
C ASP A 4 -18.16 13.60 -3.16
N PHE A 5 -17.83 13.28 -1.90
CA PHE A 5 -17.06 12.08 -1.55
C PHE A 5 -17.75 10.77 -1.96
N THR A 6 -19.02 10.82 -2.39
CA THR A 6 -19.73 9.62 -2.87
C THR A 6 -19.28 9.17 -4.26
N ALA A 7 -18.50 10.00 -4.98
CA ALA A 7 -17.87 9.61 -6.24
C ALA A 7 -16.70 8.62 -6.07
N LEU A 8 -16.17 8.44 -4.86
CA LEU A 8 -15.09 7.50 -4.58
C LEU A 8 -15.66 6.11 -4.31
N PRO A 9 -15.14 5.05 -4.96
CA PRO A 9 -15.52 3.67 -4.65
C PRO A 9 -15.42 3.38 -3.15
N GLY A 10 -16.41 2.67 -2.61
CA GLY A 10 -16.45 2.33 -1.19
C GLY A 10 -16.89 3.45 -0.25
N PHE A 11 -17.20 4.66 -0.74
CA PHE A 11 -17.77 5.73 0.08
C PHE A 11 -19.22 6.00 -0.33
N SER A 12 -20.10 6.23 0.65
CA SER A 12 -21.51 6.49 0.41
C SER A 12 -22.12 7.40 1.47
N ARG A 13 -23.23 8.08 1.14
CA ARG A 13 -24.08 8.74 2.11
C ARG A 13 -25.35 7.93 2.34
N ARG A 14 -25.70 7.71 3.62
CA ARG A 14 -26.94 7.03 4.04
C ARG A 14 -27.56 7.89 5.14
N ASP A 15 -28.76 8.38 4.94
CA ASP A 15 -29.49 9.23 5.90
C ASP A 15 -28.70 10.45 6.39
N GLY A 16 -27.95 11.08 5.47
CA GLY A 16 -27.13 12.26 5.76
C GLY A 16 -25.76 11.97 6.39
N GLU A 17 -25.48 10.75 6.79
CA GLU A 17 -24.20 10.32 7.34
C GLU A 17 -23.26 9.72 6.29
N LEU A 18 -21.96 9.86 6.48
CA LEU A 18 -20.93 9.35 5.58
C LEU A 18 -20.45 7.98 6.04
N PHE A 19 -20.38 7.05 5.09
CA PHE A 19 -19.90 5.69 5.29
C PHE A 19 -18.68 5.41 4.41
N CYS A 20 -17.77 4.60 4.95
CA CYS A 20 -16.76 3.89 4.20
C CYS A 20 -17.12 2.39 4.23
N GLU A 21 -17.50 1.84 3.07
CA GLU A 21 -18.10 0.50 2.97
C GLU A 21 -19.31 0.39 3.91
N ASP A 22 -19.28 -0.47 4.92
CA ASP A 22 -20.36 -0.60 5.91
C ASP A 22 -20.10 0.14 7.22
N LEU A 23 -18.98 0.88 7.31
CA LEU A 23 -18.57 1.56 8.52
C LEU A 23 -18.99 3.04 8.51
N ASN A 24 -19.76 3.45 9.51
CA ASN A 24 -20.13 4.84 9.72
C ASN A 24 -18.91 5.64 10.17
N LEU A 25 -18.51 6.69 9.42
CA LEU A 25 -17.30 7.46 9.70
C LEU A 25 -17.39 8.29 10.98
N ARG A 26 -18.58 8.74 11.38
CA ARG A 26 -18.78 9.43 12.66
C ARG A 26 -18.47 8.49 13.82
N LYS A 27 -19.01 7.26 13.80
CA LYS A 27 -18.72 6.26 14.83
C LYS A 27 -17.24 5.88 14.90
N LEU A 28 -16.55 5.82 13.75
CA LEU A 28 -15.10 5.61 13.73
C LEU A 28 -14.35 6.77 14.37
N ALA A 29 -14.73 8.02 14.06
CA ALA A 29 -14.13 9.20 14.67
C ALA A 29 -14.36 9.23 16.20
N ASP A 30 -15.56 8.87 16.66
CA ASP A 30 -15.87 8.81 18.10
C ASP A 30 -15.04 7.72 18.81
N GLN A 31 -14.79 6.60 18.14
CA GLN A 31 -14.03 5.47 18.69
C GLN A 31 -12.52 5.70 18.71
N PHE A 32 -11.96 6.26 17.63
CA PHE A 32 -10.51 6.36 17.41
C PHE A 32 -9.97 7.78 17.55
N GLY A 33 -10.84 8.77 17.65
CA GLY A 33 -10.47 10.19 17.67
C GLY A 33 -10.24 10.78 16.28
N THR A 34 -9.97 12.08 16.26
CA THR A 34 -9.63 12.85 15.06
C THR A 34 -8.33 13.62 15.29
N PRO A 35 -7.51 13.86 14.25
CA PRO A 35 -7.70 13.48 12.85
C PRO A 35 -7.56 11.97 12.61
N LEU A 36 -8.34 11.40 11.68
CA LEU A 36 -8.37 9.98 11.36
C LEU A 36 -8.29 9.76 9.85
N TYR A 37 -7.34 8.95 9.40
CA TYR A 37 -7.26 8.49 8.01
C TYR A 37 -8.03 7.19 7.84
N VAL A 38 -8.95 7.17 6.88
CA VAL A 38 -9.75 5.98 6.56
C VAL A 38 -9.50 5.57 5.11
N TYR A 39 -9.19 4.30 4.91
CA TYR A 39 -8.93 3.71 3.60
C TYR A 39 -10.01 2.66 3.28
N SER A 40 -10.67 2.80 2.13
CA SER A 40 -11.58 1.78 1.63
C SER A 40 -10.79 0.68 0.92
N ARG A 41 -11.03 -0.57 1.30
CA ARG A 41 -10.48 -1.73 0.62
C ARG A 41 -11.04 -1.88 -0.80
N GLU A 42 -12.33 -1.54 -0.98
CA GLU A 42 -12.98 -1.56 -2.28
C GLU A 42 -12.36 -0.53 -3.24
N ALA A 43 -12.09 0.68 -2.75
CA ALA A 43 -11.41 1.71 -3.54
C ALA A 43 -10.01 1.26 -3.97
N LEU A 44 -9.24 0.69 -3.03
CA LEU A 44 -7.90 0.15 -3.32
C LEU A 44 -7.96 -0.97 -4.35
N LYS A 45 -8.90 -1.90 -4.21
CA LYS A 45 -9.09 -3.01 -5.15
C LYS A 45 -9.46 -2.50 -6.54
N THR A 46 -10.43 -1.61 -6.64
CA THR A 46 -10.88 -1.04 -7.91
C THR A 46 -9.75 -0.30 -8.64
N ALA A 47 -8.98 0.52 -7.89
CA ALA A 47 -7.85 1.24 -8.45
C ALA A 47 -6.75 0.29 -8.94
N LEU A 48 -6.39 -0.73 -8.14
CA LEU A 48 -5.38 -1.73 -8.51
C LEU A 48 -5.80 -2.53 -9.75
N GLU A 49 -7.04 -3.03 -9.78
CA GLU A 49 -7.56 -3.78 -10.93
C GLU A 49 -7.61 -2.95 -12.20
N SER A 50 -7.99 -1.67 -12.09
CA SER A 50 -7.98 -0.75 -13.22
C SER A 50 -6.56 -0.55 -13.77
N TRP A 51 -5.59 -0.40 -12.89
CA TRP A 51 -4.19 -0.23 -13.24
C TRP A 51 -3.63 -1.49 -13.91
N LEU A 52 -3.87 -2.67 -13.33
CA LEU A 52 -3.44 -3.96 -13.88
C LEU A 52 -4.06 -4.26 -15.24
N ARG A 53 -5.32 -3.87 -15.46
CA ARG A 53 -5.96 -3.96 -16.80
C ARG A 53 -5.24 -3.10 -17.82
N GLY A 54 -4.83 -1.88 -17.44
CA GLY A 54 -4.13 -0.96 -18.35
C GLY A 54 -2.78 -1.47 -18.85
N ILE A 55 -2.09 -2.31 -18.06
CA ILE A 55 -0.80 -2.90 -18.41
C ILE A 55 -0.90 -4.36 -18.85
N SER A 56 -2.11 -4.92 -18.93
CA SER A 56 -2.33 -6.29 -19.39
C SER A 56 -1.76 -6.49 -20.79
N GLY A 57 -1.21 -7.68 -21.06
CA GLY A 57 -0.56 -7.98 -22.35
C GLY A 57 0.92 -7.58 -22.44
N THR A 58 1.48 -6.92 -21.42
CA THR A 58 2.92 -6.64 -21.32
C THR A 58 3.59 -7.57 -20.31
N LYS A 59 4.90 -7.86 -20.49
CA LYS A 59 5.71 -8.48 -19.42
C LYS A 59 5.98 -7.41 -18.36
N HIS A 60 5.38 -7.56 -17.18
CA HIS A 60 5.54 -6.58 -16.10
C HIS A 60 5.58 -7.22 -14.72
N ARG A 61 6.17 -6.52 -13.78
CA ARG A 61 5.99 -6.71 -12.33
C ARG A 61 5.64 -5.34 -11.74
N VAL A 62 4.72 -5.36 -10.79
CA VAL A 62 4.26 -4.13 -10.12
C VAL A 62 4.81 -4.11 -8.71
N PHE A 63 5.31 -2.98 -8.27
CA PHE A 63 5.84 -2.76 -6.94
C PHE A 63 5.15 -1.55 -6.31
N TYR A 64 4.59 -1.76 -5.14
CA TYR A 64 3.97 -0.68 -4.38
C TYR A 64 5.03 0.13 -3.64
N ALA A 65 5.05 1.45 -3.85
CA ALA A 65 5.97 2.36 -3.16
C ALA A 65 5.53 2.55 -1.71
N MET A 66 6.24 1.90 -0.78
CA MET A 66 5.86 1.87 0.64
C MET A 66 5.89 3.23 1.33
N LYS A 67 6.64 4.19 0.77
CA LYS A 67 6.66 5.58 1.26
C LYS A 67 5.28 6.27 1.23
N ALA A 68 4.35 5.80 0.40
CA ALA A 68 2.99 6.33 0.34
C ALA A 68 2.19 5.98 1.60
N ASN A 69 2.24 4.72 2.04
CA ASN A 69 1.67 4.26 3.30
C ASN A 69 2.19 2.85 3.63
N SER A 70 2.90 2.71 4.74
CA SER A 70 3.48 1.45 5.18
C SER A 70 2.65 0.72 6.26
N ASN A 71 1.34 0.97 6.35
CA ASN A 71 0.43 0.26 7.24
C ASN A 71 0.40 -1.24 6.87
N LEU A 72 0.55 -2.13 7.87
CA LEU A 72 0.68 -3.57 7.64
C LEU A 72 -0.56 -4.20 6.98
N ALA A 73 -1.77 -3.72 7.29
CA ALA A 73 -2.99 -4.23 6.66
C ALA A 73 -3.04 -3.90 5.17
N LEU A 74 -2.57 -2.70 4.80
CA LEU A 74 -2.47 -2.26 3.41
C LEU A 74 -1.37 -3.02 2.67
N LEU A 75 -0.21 -3.23 3.29
CA LEU A 75 0.86 -4.03 2.72
C LEU A 75 0.41 -5.48 2.50
N LYS A 76 -0.30 -6.06 3.48
CA LYS A 76 -0.87 -7.40 3.33
C LYS A 76 -1.83 -7.48 2.15
N PHE A 77 -2.70 -6.48 1.96
CA PHE A 77 -3.59 -6.40 0.81
C PHE A 77 -2.82 -6.46 -0.52
N PHE A 78 -1.77 -5.64 -0.68
CA PHE A 78 -0.96 -5.63 -1.89
C PHE A 78 -0.19 -6.94 -2.09
N ARG A 79 0.40 -7.50 -1.04
CA ARG A 79 1.11 -8.78 -1.10
C ARG A 79 0.17 -9.91 -1.55
N ASP A 80 -1.03 -9.98 -0.99
CA ASP A 80 -2.03 -11.00 -1.32
C ASP A 80 -2.54 -10.85 -2.77
N ALA A 81 -2.43 -9.65 -3.35
CA ALA A 81 -2.70 -9.38 -4.77
C ALA A 81 -1.50 -9.65 -5.70
N GLY A 82 -0.38 -10.18 -5.19
CA GLY A 82 0.81 -10.48 -5.99
C GLY A 82 1.67 -9.26 -6.33
N ILE A 83 1.48 -8.14 -5.62
CA ILE A 83 2.23 -6.90 -5.81
C ILE A 83 3.48 -6.95 -4.92
N GLY A 84 4.63 -6.62 -5.48
CA GLY A 84 5.89 -6.45 -4.74
C GLY A 84 5.96 -5.11 -4.02
N PHE A 85 7.10 -4.83 -3.39
CA PHE A 85 7.32 -3.61 -2.62
C PHE A 85 8.55 -2.86 -3.09
N ASP A 86 8.39 -1.57 -3.33
CA ASP A 86 9.48 -0.62 -3.50
C ASP A 86 9.73 0.07 -2.16
N ILE A 87 10.92 -0.17 -1.61
CA ILE A 87 11.33 0.31 -0.29
C ILE A 87 12.47 1.32 -0.38
N VAL A 88 12.57 2.20 0.61
CA VAL A 88 13.62 3.20 0.71
C VAL A 88 14.36 3.18 2.06
N SER A 89 13.96 2.29 2.98
CA SER A 89 14.56 2.22 4.33
C SER A 89 14.54 0.80 4.90
N PRO A 90 15.42 0.50 5.90
CA PRO A 90 15.40 -0.76 6.65
C PRO A 90 14.08 -1.00 7.39
N GLY A 91 13.44 0.07 7.87
CA GLY A 91 12.15 -0.01 8.54
C GLY A 91 11.04 -0.50 7.59
N GLU A 92 11.06 -0.06 6.35
CA GLU A 92 10.13 -0.54 5.31
C GLU A 92 10.42 -1.99 4.93
N LEU A 93 11.70 -2.37 4.81
CA LEU A 93 12.08 -3.77 4.61
C LEU A 93 11.47 -4.68 5.70
N LYS A 94 11.68 -4.32 6.97
CA LYS A 94 11.13 -5.08 8.09
C LYS A 94 9.61 -5.25 7.99
N ARG A 95 8.89 -4.19 7.62
CA ARG A 95 7.43 -4.24 7.43
C ARG A 95 7.01 -5.13 6.26
N ALA A 96 7.73 -5.08 5.13
CA ALA A 96 7.50 -5.95 3.99
C ALA A 96 7.67 -7.42 4.37
N LEU A 97 8.74 -7.77 5.09
CA LEU A 97 8.99 -9.12 5.59
C LEU A 97 7.92 -9.57 6.59
N MET A 98 7.43 -8.69 7.46
CA MET A 98 6.35 -9.00 8.42
C MET A 98 5.05 -9.41 7.75
N VAL A 99 4.75 -8.91 6.56
CA VAL A 99 3.57 -9.32 5.77
C VAL A 99 3.85 -10.52 4.87
N GLY A 100 5.05 -11.11 4.95
CA GLY A 100 5.44 -12.32 4.23
C GLY A 100 5.94 -12.08 2.80
N ALA A 101 6.43 -10.87 2.48
CA ALA A 101 7.14 -10.64 1.23
C ALA A 101 8.48 -11.39 1.24
N LYS A 102 8.86 -11.91 0.07
CA LYS A 102 10.17 -12.54 -0.14
C LYS A 102 11.14 -11.53 -0.75
N GLY A 103 12.44 -11.82 -0.71
CA GLY A 103 13.45 -10.95 -1.30
C GLY A 103 13.20 -10.63 -2.77
N GLU A 104 12.75 -11.60 -3.56
CA GLU A 104 12.40 -11.43 -4.96
C GLU A 104 11.22 -10.48 -5.21
N ASP A 105 10.39 -10.21 -4.18
CA ASP A 105 9.24 -9.32 -4.24
C ASP A 105 9.57 -7.90 -3.77
N ILE A 106 10.85 -7.60 -3.52
CA ILE A 106 11.27 -6.33 -2.95
C ILE A 106 12.30 -5.67 -3.87
N VAL A 107 12.08 -4.38 -4.17
CA VAL A 107 13.04 -3.50 -4.86
C VAL A 107 13.44 -2.39 -3.89
N TYR A 108 14.72 -2.10 -3.83
CA TYR A 108 15.24 -0.98 -3.03
C TYR A 108 15.64 0.18 -3.93
N SER A 109 14.88 1.28 -3.88
CA SER A 109 15.10 2.48 -4.69
C SER A 109 15.72 3.65 -3.91
N GLY A 110 15.97 3.49 -2.61
CA GLY A 110 16.54 4.52 -1.75
C GLY A 110 17.96 4.96 -2.17
N VAL A 111 18.21 6.25 -2.11
CA VAL A 111 19.50 6.87 -2.50
C VAL A 111 20.56 6.84 -1.39
N GLY A 112 20.16 6.66 -0.14
CA GLY A 112 21.04 6.66 1.05
C GLY A 112 21.26 5.24 1.58
N LYS A 113 21.97 4.39 0.82
CA LYS A 113 22.34 3.04 1.31
C LYS A 113 23.56 3.15 2.21
N SER A 114 23.40 2.92 3.51
CA SER A 114 24.56 2.69 4.39
C SER A 114 25.18 1.31 4.09
N ARG A 115 26.45 1.11 4.50
CA ARG A 115 27.12 -0.18 4.36
C ARG A 115 26.41 -1.28 5.18
N GLU A 116 25.85 -0.92 6.32
CA GLU A 116 25.06 -1.81 7.20
C GLU A 116 23.73 -2.20 6.57
N ASP A 117 23.07 -1.26 5.89
CA ASP A 117 21.86 -1.54 5.10
C ASP A 117 22.16 -2.55 4.00
N THR A 118 23.26 -2.36 3.28
CA THR A 118 23.67 -3.26 2.20
C THR A 118 23.93 -4.69 2.70
N VAL A 119 24.57 -4.85 3.87
CA VAL A 119 24.80 -6.17 4.48
C VAL A 119 23.51 -6.83 4.88
N SER A 120 22.56 -6.11 5.46
CA SER A 120 21.22 -6.65 5.81
C SER A 120 20.44 -7.10 4.58
N TYR A 121 20.68 -6.47 3.42
CA TYR A 121 20.02 -6.82 2.14
C TYR A 121 20.70 -7.97 1.40
N THR A 122 22.02 -8.15 1.52
CA THR A 122 22.75 -9.24 0.84
C THR A 122 22.41 -10.63 1.36
N HIS A 123 21.92 -10.75 2.60
CA HIS A 123 21.39 -12.01 3.12
C HIS A 123 19.99 -12.36 2.59
N LEU A 124 19.29 -11.38 2.03
CA LEU A 124 18.06 -11.56 1.28
C LEU A 124 18.45 -11.38 -0.19
N THR A 125 18.52 -12.44 -0.97
CA THR A 125 18.88 -12.43 -2.40
C THR A 125 18.02 -11.41 -3.18
N LEU A 126 18.33 -10.13 -3.03
CA LEU A 126 17.64 -9.03 -3.72
C LEU A 126 18.32 -8.80 -5.07
N PRO A 127 17.57 -8.70 -6.17
CA PRO A 127 18.13 -8.20 -7.41
C PRO A 127 18.52 -6.74 -7.18
N THR A 128 19.82 -6.51 -7.00
CA THR A 128 20.38 -5.15 -6.95
C THR A 128 20.46 -4.61 -8.37
N ASN A 129 19.53 -3.75 -8.76
CA ASN A 129 19.76 -2.87 -9.89
C ASN A 129 20.73 -1.76 -9.45
N SER A 130 22.03 -2.05 -9.52
CA SER A 130 23.05 -1.02 -9.50
C SER A 130 23.15 -0.44 -10.93
N ARG A 131 22.65 0.77 -11.11
CA ARG A 131 23.06 1.67 -12.16
C ARG A 131 23.78 2.85 -11.53
#